data_62b66e76b05bb99c04b9aa0bf57ca2f6
#
_entry.id   62b66e76b05bb99c04b9aa0bf57ca2f6
#
_cell.length_a   1.000
_cell.length_b   1.000
_cell.length_c   1.000
_cell.angle_alpha   90.00
_cell.angle_beta   90.00
_cell.angle_gamma   90.00
#
_symmetry.space_group_name_H-M   'P 1'
#
loop_
_entity.id
_entity.type
_entity.pdbx_description
1 polymer ?
#
loop_
_entity_poly.entity_id
_entity_poly.type
_entity_poly.pdbx_seq_one_letter_code
_entity_poly.pdbx_strand_id
1 'polypeptide(L)'
;IYGALVALVQPDLKKLVAYSSVSHMGFVTLGIFAFNAQGLYGAMIVMLSHGLVTSALFLCVGVIYDRGHTRLISRFGGLATNMPVYASFLGLFTFASLGLPGLSGFVGEFLSILGAFRAERAAGVVAFLVVIFSAWYMLWMFQRVAWQRAPGEPPDANDPEAKLAADEPRPVMGGAEHGDDVIDPRTFRDVTWREAMT
;
A
#
# COMPACT_ATOMS: atom_id res chain seq x y z
N ILE A 1 -4.53 10.45 -11.67
CA ILE A 1 -3.59 9.67 -12.52
C ILE A 1 -2.14 9.93 -12.11
N TYR A 2 -1.64 11.15 -12.13
CA TYR A 2 -0.23 11.43 -11.83
C TYR A 2 0.23 10.82 -10.49
N GLY A 3 -0.51 11.06 -9.40
CA GLY A 3 -0.21 10.50 -8.09
C GLY A 3 -0.18 8.96 -8.08
N ALA A 4 -1.11 8.32 -8.78
CA ALA A 4 -1.17 6.86 -8.90
C ALA A 4 0.03 6.27 -9.65
N LEU A 5 0.42 6.87 -10.77
CA LEU A 5 1.59 6.42 -11.54
C LEU A 5 2.90 6.62 -10.78
N VAL A 6 3.03 7.72 -10.04
CA VAL A 6 4.21 7.95 -9.18
C VAL A 6 4.22 6.96 -8.01
N ALA A 7 3.06 6.66 -7.40
CA ALA A 7 2.97 5.67 -6.33
C ALA A 7 3.42 4.27 -6.77
N LEU A 8 3.11 3.85 -8.01
CA LEU A 8 3.51 2.56 -8.59
C LEU A 8 5.03 2.31 -8.59
N VAL A 9 5.83 3.35 -8.75
CA VAL A 9 7.29 3.24 -8.87
C VAL A 9 8.04 3.60 -7.59
N GLN A 10 7.33 3.86 -6.47
CA GLN A 10 7.97 4.24 -5.21
C GLN A 10 8.56 3.03 -4.49
N PRO A 11 9.86 3.03 -4.17
CA PRO A 11 10.48 2.02 -3.33
C PRO A 11 10.27 2.26 -1.82
N ASP A 12 9.88 3.46 -1.42
CA ASP A 12 9.69 3.90 -0.03
C ASP A 12 8.21 3.81 0.34
N LEU A 13 7.90 3.03 1.38
CA LEU A 13 6.55 2.77 1.87
C LEU A 13 5.81 4.07 2.25
N LYS A 14 6.50 5.00 2.93
CA LYS A 14 5.92 6.28 3.32
C LYS A 14 5.61 7.16 2.11
N LYS A 15 6.51 7.19 1.12
CA LYS A 15 6.29 7.96 -0.11
C LYS A 15 5.16 7.36 -0.95
N LEU A 16 5.05 6.02 -1.01
CA LEU A 16 3.96 5.35 -1.70
C LEU A 16 2.60 5.77 -1.10
N VAL A 17 2.43 5.70 0.23
CA VAL A 17 1.21 6.15 0.92
C VAL A 17 0.97 7.65 0.71
N ALA A 18 2.00 8.49 0.69
CA ALA A 18 1.85 9.92 0.43
C ALA A 18 1.37 10.20 -1.01
N TYR A 19 1.91 9.53 -2.02
CA TYR A 19 1.47 9.70 -3.41
C TYR A 19 0.10 9.06 -3.68
N SER A 20 -0.28 8.00 -2.96
CA SER A 20 -1.64 7.49 -3.00
C SER A 20 -2.65 8.54 -2.51
N SER A 21 -2.29 9.32 -1.49
CA SER A 21 -3.11 10.44 -1.03
C SER A 21 -3.34 11.49 -2.11
N VAL A 22 -2.29 11.84 -2.87
CA VAL A 22 -2.44 12.77 -4.03
C VAL A 22 -3.43 12.22 -5.05
N SER A 23 -3.40 10.90 -5.30
CA SER A 23 -4.34 10.25 -6.22
C SER A 23 -5.78 10.30 -5.71
N HIS A 24 -6.02 9.94 -4.44
CA HIS A 24 -7.37 9.95 -3.85
C HIS A 24 -7.95 11.36 -3.70
N MET A 25 -7.12 12.37 -3.38
CA MET A 25 -7.57 13.77 -3.37
C MET A 25 -7.99 14.25 -4.77
N GLY A 26 -7.52 13.59 -5.83
CA GLY A 26 -8.02 13.80 -7.19
C GLY A 26 -9.51 13.50 -7.35
N PHE A 27 -10.05 12.47 -6.66
CA PHE A 27 -11.49 12.18 -6.66
C PHE A 27 -12.28 13.27 -5.92
N VAL A 28 -11.72 13.85 -4.87
CA VAL A 28 -12.34 14.98 -4.16
C VAL A 28 -12.48 16.18 -5.09
N THR A 29 -11.38 16.56 -5.72
CA THR A 29 -11.38 17.69 -6.69
C THR A 29 -12.36 17.42 -7.82
N LEU A 30 -12.31 16.23 -8.41
CA LEU A 30 -13.19 15.83 -9.51
C LEU A 30 -14.67 15.89 -9.09
N GLY A 31 -15.01 15.38 -7.90
CA GLY A 31 -16.37 15.38 -7.39
C GLY A 31 -16.92 16.77 -7.14
N ILE A 32 -16.09 17.69 -6.62
CA ILE A 32 -16.47 19.10 -6.40
C ILE A 32 -16.72 19.79 -7.75
N PHE A 33 -15.81 19.64 -8.70
CA PHE A 33 -15.91 20.28 -10.03
C PHE A 33 -16.90 19.60 -10.99
N ALA A 34 -17.50 18.47 -10.59
CA ALA A 34 -18.65 17.90 -11.32
C ALA A 34 -19.93 18.74 -11.20
N PHE A 35 -20.00 19.68 -10.26
CA PHE A 35 -21.11 20.61 -10.01
C PHE A 35 -22.48 19.94 -9.93
N ASN A 36 -22.53 18.71 -9.39
CA ASN A 36 -23.78 17.97 -9.13
C ASN A 36 -23.78 17.35 -7.74
N ALA A 37 -24.97 16.98 -7.25
CA ALA A 37 -25.12 16.47 -5.89
C ALA A 37 -24.34 15.16 -5.67
N GLN A 38 -24.31 14.24 -6.64
CA GLN A 38 -23.61 12.97 -6.50
C GLN A 38 -22.09 13.18 -6.35
N GLY A 39 -21.49 14.01 -7.18
CA GLY A 39 -20.07 14.36 -7.10
C GLY A 39 -19.72 15.02 -5.78
N LEU A 40 -20.54 15.96 -5.32
CA LEU A 40 -20.31 16.67 -4.06
C LEU A 40 -20.40 15.73 -2.85
N TYR A 41 -21.41 14.86 -2.77
CA TYR A 41 -21.51 13.86 -1.72
C TYR A 41 -20.35 12.87 -1.77
N GLY A 42 -19.96 12.42 -2.97
CA GLY A 42 -18.79 11.58 -3.16
C GLY A 42 -17.53 12.24 -2.61
N ALA A 43 -17.27 13.48 -2.98
CA ALA A 43 -16.11 14.23 -2.50
C ALA A 43 -16.06 14.35 -0.97
N MET A 44 -17.19 14.65 -0.31
CA MET A 44 -17.26 14.74 1.14
C MET A 44 -16.96 13.39 1.82
N ILE A 45 -17.51 12.30 1.29
CA ILE A 45 -17.28 10.96 1.84
C ILE A 45 -15.81 10.57 1.63
N VAL A 46 -15.21 10.86 0.46
CA VAL A 46 -13.78 10.58 0.21
C VAL A 46 -12.92 11.36 1.20
N MET A 47 -13.17 12.65 1.44
CA MET A 47 -12.40 13.44 2.41
C MET A 47 -12.40 12.80 3.80
N LEU A 48 -13.58 12.41 4.30
CA LEU A 48 -13.70 11.81 5.62
C LEU A 48 -13.03 10.44 5.70
N SER A 49 -13.36 9.56 4.75
CA SER A 49 -12.79 8.21 4.68
C SER A 49 -11.27 8.24 4.51
N HIS A 50 -10.78 9.07 3.58
CA HIS A 50 -9.35 9.21 3.32
C HIS A 50 -8.59 9.73 4.54
N GLY A 51 -9.14 10.72 5.27
CA GLY A 51 -8.53 11.23 6.49
C GLY A 51 -8.30 10.12 7.53
N LEU A 52 -9.30 9.26 7.76
CA LEU A 52 -9.18 8.14 8.71
C LEU A 52 -8.24 7.04 8.22
N VAL A 53 -8.44 6.56 6.99
CA VAL A 53 -7.69 5.42 6.43
C VAL A 53 -6.22 5.77 6.23
N THR A 54 -5.92 6.96 5.69
CA THR A 54 -4.54 7.36 5.44
C THR A 54 -3.78 7.61 6.74
N SER A 55 -4.43 8.21 7.76
CA SER A 55 -3.82 8.37 9.08
C SER A 55 -3.45 7.01 9.67
N ALA A 56 -4.35 6.03 9.59
CA ALA A 56 -4.10 4.67 10.05
C ALA A 56 -2.96 3.98 9.26
N LEU A 57 -2.90 4.16 7.93
CA LEU A 57 -1.78 3.65 7.13
C LEU A 57 -0.44 4.28 7.53
N PHE A 58 -0.40 5.60 7.80
CA PHE A 58 0.82 6.24 8.30
C PHE A 58 1.22 5.75 9.67
N LEU A 59 0.29 5.45 10.57
CA LEU A 59 0.59 4.80 11.85
C LEU A 59 1.18 3.40 11.63
N CYS A 60 0.63 2.60 10.73
CA CYS A 60 1.22 1.31 10.35
C CYS A 60 2.65 1.47 9.82
N VAL A 61 2.91 2.47 8.96
CA VAL A 61 4.27 2.78 8.48
C VAL A 61 5.19 3.19 9.63
N GLY A 62 4.68 3.95 10.62
CA GLY A 62 5.41 4.32 11.83
C GLY A 62 5.84 3.11 12.64
N VAL A 63 4.92 2.18 12.91
CA VAL A 63 5.19 0.94 13.65
C VAL A 63 6.31 0.11 13.00
N ILE A 64 6.29 -0.03 11.68
CA ILE A 64 7.36 -0.73 10.94
C ILE A 64 8.69 0.04 11.05
N TYR A 65 8.64 1.36 10.89
CA TYR A 65 9.83 2.19 10.92
C TYR A 65 10.51 2.17 12.30
N ASP A 66 9.76 2.21 13.39
CA ASP A 66 10.29 2.16 14.75
C ASP A 66 11.01 0.84 15.05
N ARG A 67 10.61 -0.24 14.37
CA ARG A 67 11.21 -1.57 14.55
C ARG A 67 12.36 -1.84 13.56
N GLY A 68 12.22 -1.42 12.32
CA GLY A 68 13.16 -1.73 11.23
C GLY A 68 14.11 -0.59 10.86
N HIS A 69 13.90 0.61 11.40
CA HIS A 69 14.66 1.84 11.09
C HIS A 69 14.84 2.14 9.60
N THR A 70 14.01 1.49 8.74
CA THR A 70 13.98 1.69 7.30
C THR A 70 12.55 1.83 6.80
N ARG A 71 12.37 2.38 5.60
CA ARG A 71 11.09 2.52 4.91
C ARG A 71 11.08 1.85 3.55
N LEU A 72 12.20 1.22 3.17
CA LEU A 72 12.32 0.56 1.88
C LEU A 72 11.48 -0.72 1.86
N ILE A 73 10.54 -0.82 0.91
CA ILE A 73 9.64 -1.98 0.76
C ILE A 73 10.45 -3.26 0.55
N SER A 74 11.59 -3.17 -0.15
CA SER A 74 12.47 -4.32 -0.42
C SER A 74 13.16 -4.90 0.81
N ARG A 75 13.16 -4.20 1.94
CA ARG A 75 13.74 -4.66 3.21
C ARG A 75 12.72 -5.40 4.10
N PHE A 76 11.46 -5.36 3.74
CA PHE A 76 10.39 -6.02 4.46
C PHE A 76 9.87 -7.23 3.69
N GLY A 77 9.42 -8.23 4.42
CA GLY A 77 8.79 -9.42 3.89
C GLY A 77 8.37 -10.35 5.02
N GLY A 78 7.41 -11.24 4.78
CA GLY A 78 6.97 -12.25 5.75
C GLY A 78 6.33 -11.69 7.03
N LEU A 79 5.91 -10.43 7.03
CA LEU A 79 5.34 -9.81 8.23
C LEU A 79 4.03 -10.48 8.66
N ALA A 80 3.29 -11.09 7.76
CA ALA A 80 2.08 -11.83 8.10
C ALA A 80 2.37 -13.04 9.01
N THR A 81 3.55 -13.65 8.88
CA THR A 81 3.96 -14.78 9.72
C THR A 81 4.48 -14.31 11.08
N ASN A 82 5.28 -13.25 11.10
CA ASN A 82 5.95 -12.76 12.30
C ASN A 82 5.11 -11.78 13.12
N MET A 83 4.25 -11.01 12.45
CA MET A 83 3.40 -9.98 13.05
C MET A 83 1.96 -10.06 12.48
N PRO A 84 1.19 -11.13 12.78
CA PRO A 84 -0.11 -11.36 12.17
C PRO A 84 -1.14 -10.28 12.50
N VAL A 85 -1.13 -9.74 13.73
CA VAL A 85 -2.03 -8.66 14.14
C VAL A 85 -1.74 -7.39 13.34
N TYR A 86 -0.46 -7.01 13.22
CA TYR A 86 -0.03 -5.88 12.42
C TYR A 86 -0.43 -6.05 10.93
N ALA A 87 -0.15 -7.22 10.35
CA ALA A 87 -0.47 -7.51 8.96
C ALA A 87 -1.99 -7.45 8.69
N SER A 88 -2.82 -7.86 9.67
CA SER A 88 -4.28 -7.75 9.56
C SER A 88 -4.75 -6.29 9.53
N PHE A 89 -4.22 -5.42 10.38
CA PHE A 89 -4.53 -3.99 10.37
C PHE A 89 -4.01 -3.32 9.08
N LEU A 90 -2.77 -3.60 8.69
CA LEU A 90 -2.22 -3.09 7.43
C LEU A 90 -3.10 -3.51 6.23
N GLY A 91 -3.54 -4.78 6.20
CA GLY A 91 -4.43 -5.30 5.16
C GLY A 91 -5.78 -4.59 5.17
N LEU A 92 -6.42 -4.44 6.34
CA LEU A 92 -7.70 -3.76 6.47
C LEU A 92 -7.64 -2.33 5.91
N PHE A 93 -6.64 -1.55 6.30
CA PHE A 93 -6.50 -0.16 5.83
C PHE A 93 -6.06 -0.09 4.37
N THR A 94 -5.26 -1.03 3.88
CA THR A 94 -4.92 -1.15 2.47
C THR A 94 -6.17 -1.41 1.63
N PHE A 95 -7.02 -2.37 2.02
CA PHE A 95 -8.28 -2.66 1.33
C PHE A 95 -9.29 -1.51 1.42
N ALA A 96 -9.33 -0.81 2.54
CA ALA A 96 -10.16 0.39 2.68
C ALA A 96 -9.67 1.53 1.77
N SER A 97 -8.35 1.68 1.60
CA SER A 97 -7.76 2.70 0.72
C SER A 97 -7.99 2.41 -0.75
N LEU A 98 -7.93 1.14 -1.19
CA LEU A 98 -8.17 0.80 -2.60
C LEU A 98 -9.65 0.81 -3.02
N GLY A 99 -10.54 1.15 -2.10
CA GLY A 99 -11.97 1.26 -2.41
C GLY A 99 -12.68 -0.09 -2.58
N LEU A 100 -12.35 -1.10 -1.76
CA LEU A 100 -13.04 -2.38 -1.80
C LEU A 100 -14.52 -2.22 -1.41
N PRO A 101 -15.49 -2.79 -2.19
CA PRO A 101 -16.91 -2.78 -1.83
C PRO A 101 -17.14 -3.33 -0.41
N GLY A 102 -17.87 -2.56 0.41
CA GLY A 102 -18.09 -2.88 1.83
C GLY A 102 -17.21 -2.09 2.79
N LEU A 103 -16.19 -1.39 2.29
CA LEU A 103 -15.35 -0.48 3.07
C LEU A 103 -15.62 0.99 2.73
N SER A 104 -15.14 1.89 3.58
CA SER A 104 -15.50 3.31 3.54
C SER A 104 -15.06 4.05 2.28
N GLY A 105 -13.95 3.64 1.64
CA GLY A 105 -13.41 4.28 0.43
C GLY A 105 -14.33 4.13 -0.79
N PHE A 106 -14.93 2.95 -0.97
CA PHE A 106 -15.70 2.62 -2.16
C PHE A 106 -16.85 3.59 -2.44
N VAL A 107 -17.65 3.89 -1.43
CA VAL A 107 -18.86 4.72 -1.62
C VAL A 107 -18.51 6.12 -2.11
N GLY A 108 -17.47 6.71 -1.54
CA GLY A 108 -17.03 8.06 -1.91
C GLY A 108 -16.46 8.13 -3.32
N GLU A 109 -15.56 7.21 -3.67
CA GLU A 109 -14.95 7.13 -4.99
C GLU A 109 -16.00 6.84 -6.07
N PHE A 110 -16.89 5.87 -5.82
CA PHE A 110 -17.97 5.52 -6.75
C PHE A 110 -18.89 6.71 -7.04
N LEU A 111 -19.33 7.43 -6.00
CA LEU A 111 -20.17 8.62 -6.17
C LEU A 111 -19.44 9.76 -6.89
N SER A 112 -18.14 9.97 -6.61
CA SER A 112 -17.34 10.97 -7.30
C SER A 112 -17.19 10.66 -8.78
N ILE A 113 -16.92 9.39 -9.13
CA ILE A 113 -16.84 8.92 -10.52
C ILE A 113 -18.19 9.05 -11.21
N LEU A 114 -19.29 8.64 -10.56
CA LEU A 114 -20.63 8.74 -11.10
C LEU A 114 -21.03 10.20 -11.36
N GLY A 115 -20.71 11.10 -10.42
CA GLY A 115 -20.91 12.54 -10.57
C GLY A 115 -20.14 13.10 -11.75
N ALA A 116 -18.86 12.75 -11.87
CA ALA A 116 -18.02 13.15 -12.98
C ALA A 116 -18.53 12.60 -14.32
N PHE A 117 -18.93 11.33 -14.38
CA PHE A 117 -19.46 10.71 -15.60
C PHE A 117 -20.76 11.36 -16.09
N ARG A 118 -21.59 11.86 -15.17
CA ARG A 118 -22.82 12.60 -15.53
C ARG A 118 -22.53 14.01 -16.03
N ALA A 119 -21.47 14.66 -15.52
CA ALA A 119 -21.05 15.96 -15.98
C ALA A 119 -20.32 15.88 -17.32
N GLU A 120 -19.33 14.98 -17.41
CA GLU A 120 -18.51 14.75 -18.60
C GLU A 120 -18.06 13.27 -18.64
N ARG A 121 -18.50 12.53 -19.67
CA ARG A 121 -18.24 11.09 -19.77
C ARG A 121 -16.76 10.75 -19.82
N ALA A 122 -15.96 11.55 -20.53
CA ALA A 122 -14.53 11.32 -20.64
C ALA A 122 -13.84 11.44 -19.27
N ALA A 123 -14.21 12.43 -18.45
CA ALA A 123 -13.70 12.61 -17.11
C ALA A 123 -14.02 11.40 -16.20
N GLY A 124 -15.24 10.87 -16.28
CA GLY A 124 -15.65 9.68 -15.53
C GLY A 124 -14.86 8.42 -15.91
N VAL A 125 -14.63 8.19 -17.21
CA VAL A 125 -13.83 7.07 -17.72
C VAL A 125 -12.36 7.20 -17.25
N VAL A 126 -11.78 8.36 -17.36
CA VAL A 126 -10.40 8.63 -16.91
C VAL A 126 -10.27 8.44 -15.39
N ALA A 127 -11.28 8.86 -14.61
CA ALA A 127 -11.29 8.64 -13.17
C ALA A 127 -11.38 7.15 -12.82
N PHE A 128 -12.16 6.37 -13.55
CA PHE A 128 -12.25 4.91 -13.34
C PHE A 128 -10.90 4.20 -13.52
N LEU A 129 -10.06 4.63 -14.46
CA LEU A 129 -8.70 4.08 -14.62
C LEU A 129 -7.84 4.27 -13.38
N VAL A 130 -8.05 5.36 -12.63
CA VAL A 130 -7.30 5.61 -11.38
C VAL A 130 -7.58 4.53 -10.33
N VAL A 131 -8.81 4.01 -10.26
CA VAL A 131 -9.17 2.91 -9.34
C VAL A 131 -8.35 1.67 -9.64
N ILE A 132 -8.14 1.34 -10.92
CA ILE A 132 -7.33 0.19 -11.35
C ILE A 132 -5.87 0.38 -10.90
N PHE A 133 -5.30 1.55 -11.12
CA PHE A 133 -3.93 1.84 -10.67
C PHE A 133 -3.82 1.85 -9.14
N SER A 134 -4.85 2.35 -8.44
CA SER A 134 -4.90 2.33 -6.98
C SER A 134 -4.87 0.90 -6.44
N ALA A 135 -5.70 0.03 -7.00
CA ALA A 135 -5.69 -1.37 -6.63
C ALA A 135 -4.32 -2.02 -6.90
N TRP A 136 -3.71 -1.72 -8.04
CA TRP A 136 -2.40 -2.28 -8.39
C TRP A 136 -1.31 -1.91 -7.39
N TYR A 137 -1.04 -0.62 -7.14
CA TYR A 137 0.08 -0.26 -6.27
C TYR A 137 -0.18 -0.64 -4.80
N MET A 138 -1.43 -0.58 -4.33
CA MET A 138 -1.76 -0.97 -2.96
C MET A 138 -1.63 -2.48 -2.73
N LEU A 139 -2.15 -3.30 -3.63
CA LEU A 139 -2.02 -4.75 -3.54
C LEU A 139 -0.57 -5.20 -3.70
N TRP A 140 0.16 -4.60 -4.63
CA TRP A 140 1.58 -4.87 -4.83
C TRP A 140 2.41 -4.54 -3.57
N MET A 141 2.15 -3.38 -2.95
CA MET A 141 2.77 -3.00 -1.69
C MET A 141 2.44 -4.00 -0.58
N PHE A 142 1.15 -4.30 -0.39
CA PHE A 142 0.70 -5.21 0.66
C PHE A 142 1.28 -6.61 0.49
N GLN A 143 1.26 -7.16 -0.72
CA GLN A 143 1.84 -8.46 -1.03
C GLN A 143 3.32 -8.53 -0.67
N ARG A 144 4.09 -7.51 -1.01
CA ARG A 144 5.52 -7.47 -0.72
C ARG A 144 5.82 -7.39 0.77
N VAL A 145 5.11 -6.55 1.48
CA VAL A 145 5.32 -6.34 2.91
C VAL A 145 4.80 -7.52 3.75
N ALA A 146 3.63 -8.05 3.43
CA ALA A 146 2.97 -9.06 4.24
C ALA A 146 3.41 -10.49 3.91
N TRP A 147 3.52 -10.86 2.63
CA TRP A 147 3.67 -12.26 2.21
C TRP A 147 4.96 -12.59 1.46
N GLN A 148 5.64 -11.61 0.88
CA GLN A 148 6.91 -11.89 0.21
C GLN A 148 7.92 -12.39 1.24
N ARG A 149 8.79 -13.32 0.83
CA ARG A 149 9.89 -13.82 1.68
C ARG A 149 10.79 -12.68 2.13
N ALA A 150 11.21 -12.72 3.39
CA ALA A 150 12.12 -11.70 3.91
C ALA A 150 13.48 -11.76 3.23
N PRO A 151 14.14 -10.62 3.01
CA PRO A 151 15.49 -10.60 2.48
C PRO A 151 16.44 -11.39 3.40
N GLY A 152 17.19 -12.35 2.83
CA GLY A 152 18.12 -13.19 3.59
C GLY A 152 17.52 -14.47 4.18
N GLU A 153 16.23 -14.72 4.04
CA GLU A 153 15.63 -15.99 4.41
C GLU A 153 16.01 -17.07 3.40
N PRO A 154 16.55 -18.23 3.85
CA PRO A 154 16.94 -19.29 2.93
C PRO A 154 15.71 -19.79 2.15
N PRO A 155 15.87 -20.15 0.89
CA PRO A 155 14.79 -20.69 0.09
C PRO A 155 14.24 -21.97 0.72
N ASP A 156 12.92 -22.16 0.63
CA ASP A 156 12.29 -23.40 1.07
C ASP A 156 12.94 -24.60 0.35
N ALA A 157 13.26 -25.65 1.10
CA ALA A 157 13.86 -26.86 0.56
C ALA A 157 13.00 -27.53 -0.54
N ASN A 158 11.71 -27.19 -0.61
CA ASN A 158 10.74 -27.69 -1.59
C ASN A 158 10.47 -26.75 -2.76
N ASP A 159 11.05 -25.54 -2.76
CA ASP A 159 10.86 -24.57 -3.84
C ASP A 159 11.66 -25.00 -5.10
N PRO A 160 11.00 -25.27 -6.22
CA PRO A 160 11.69 -25.69 -7.44
C PRO A 160 12.65 -24.62 -7.99
N GLU A 161 12.37 -23.33 -7.81
CA GLU A 161 13.29 -22.25 -8.20
C GLU A 161 14.52 -22.21 -7.29
N ALA A 162 14.39 -22.56 -6.03
CA ALA A 162 15.50 -22.65 -5.09
C ALA A 162 16.49 -23.76 -5.45
N LYS A 163 15.99 -24.88 -5.96
CA LYS A 163 16.82 -26.00 -6.43
C LYS A 163 17.60 -25.62 -7.70
N LEU A 164 17.01 -24.84 -8.59
CA LEU A 164 17.67 -24.31 -9.79
C LEU A 164 18.74 -23.27 -9.44
N ALA A 165 18.45 -22.38 -8.48
CA ALA A 165 19.40 -21.34 -8.02
C ALA A 165 20.54 -21.91 -7.18
N ALA A 166 20.37 -23.06 -6.54
CA ALA A 166 21.42 -23.73 -5.78
C ALA A 166 22.46 -24.42 -6.70
N ASP A 167 22.09 -24.72 -7.93
CA ASP A 167 22.94 -25.37 -8.94
C ASP A 167 23.71 -24.34 -9.83
N GLU A 168 23.38 -23.04 -9.72
CA GLU A 168 24.17 -21.99 -10.38
C GLU A 168 25.40 -21.62 -9.54
N PRO A 169 26.60 -21.57 -10.16
CA PRO A 169 27.81 -21.14 -9.48
C PRO A 169 27.61 -19.69 -9.02
N ARG A 170 27.65 -19.46 -7.69
CA ARG A 170 27.50 -18.13 -7.09
C ARG A 170 28.51 -17.18 -7.74
N PRO A 171 28.07 -16.06 -8.33
CA PRO A 171 29.01 -15.06 -8.79
C PRO A 171 29.82 -14.59 -7.58
N VAL A 172 31.14 -14.69 -7.67
CA VAL A 172 32.07 -14.16 -6.66
C VAL A 172 31.95 -12.63 -6.74
N MET A 173 31.05 -12.07 -5.96
CA MET A 173 30.95 -10.63 -5.78
C MET A 173 32.17 -10.18 -4.99
N GLY A 174 33.13 -9.57 -5.68
CA GLY A 174 34.20 -8.83 -5.06
C GLY A 174 33.64 -7.75 -4.13
N GLY A 175 34.24 -7.66 -2.97
CA GLY A 175 33.78 -6.89 -1.81
C GLY A 175 33.30 -5.48 -2.14
N ALA A 176 32.08 -5.21 -1.71
CA ALA A 176 31.62 -3.90 -1.34
C ALA A 176 31.13 -4.01 0.10
N GLU A 177 32.02 -3.67 1.03
CA GLU A 177 31.69 -3.38 2.41
C GLU A 177 30.80 -2.13 2.45
N HIS A 178 29.50 -2.30 2.30
CA HIS A 178 28.52 -1.39 2.90
C HIS A 178 27.62 -2.30 3.72
N GLY A 179 27.66 -2.09 5.05
CA GLY A 179 26.88 -2.81 6.03
C GLY A 179 25.39 -2.69 5.74
N ASP A 180 24.91 -3.54 4.85
CA ASP A 180 23.51 -3.79 4.65
C ASP A 180 23.08 -4.73 5.77
N ASP A 181 22.80 -4.16 6.94
CA ASP A 181 22.17 -4.89 8.03
C ASP A 181 20.86 -5.44 7.52
N VAL A 182 20.89 -6.73 7.18
CA VAL A 182 19.69 -7.50 6.82
C VAL A 182 18.83 -7.54 8.07
N ILE A 183 17.68 -6.87 7.99
CA ILE A 183 16.71 -6.87 9.10
C ILE A 183 16.15 -8.29 9.18
N ASP A 184 16.46 -9.01 10.27
CA ASP A 184 15.86 -10.31 10.54
C ASP A 184 14.40 -10.09 11.00
N PRO A 185 13.39 -10.46 10.19
CA PRO A 185 11.99 -10.27 10.56
C PRO A 185 11.57 -11.09 11.79
N ARG A 186 12.37 -12.08 12.21
CA ARG A 186 12.12 -12.87 13.42
C ARG A 186 12.35 -12.07 14.70
N THR A 187 13.08 -10.95 14.61
CA THR A 187 13.31 -10.06 15.76
C THR A 187 12.10 -9.14 16.02
N PHE A 188 11.14 -9.05 15.08
CA PHE A 188 9.94 -8.24 15.27
C PHE A 188 8.97 -8.92 16.24
N ARG A 189 8.69 -8.24 17.34
CA ARG A 189 7.55 -8.61 18.20
C ARG A 189 6.27 -8.05 17.60
N ASP A 190 5.20 -8.84 17.61
CA ASP A 190 3.89 -8.39 17.15
C ASP A 190 3.36 -7.21 17.98
N VAL A 191 2.41 -6.48 17.41
CA VAL A 191 1.79 -5.31 18.04
C VAL A 191 1.05 -5.75 19.30
N THR A 192 1.39 -5.13 20.44
CA THR A 192 0.63 -5.35 21.66
C THR A 192 -0.73 -4.64 21.60
N TRP A 193 -1.71 -5.10 22.37
CA TRP A 193 -3.03 -4.46 22.45
C TRP A 193 -2.95 -2.97 22.84
N ARG A 194 -1.92 -2.57 23.58
CA ARG A 194 -1.69 -1.15 23.94
C ARG A 194 -1.27 -0.32 22.71
N GLU A 195 -0.41 -0.86 21.86
CA GLU A 195 0.04 -0.17 20.64
C GLU A 195 -1.05 -0.15 19.54
N ALA A 196 -1.97 -1.11 19.56
CA ALA A 196 -3.08 -1.17 18.62
C ALA A 196 -4.19 -0.14 18.94
N MET A 197 -4.24 0.37 20.18
CA MET A 197 -5.27 1.32 20.66
C MET A 197 -4.77 2.77 20.79
N THR A 198 -3.50 3.06 20.57
CA THR A 198 -2.93 4.42 20.49
C THR A 198 -2.82 4.91 19.06
#